data_60a3574ef3ce4cf897d6eb73b6bf4e25
#
_entry.id   60a3574ef3ce4cf897d6eb73b6bf4e25
#
_cell.length_a   1.000
_cell.length_b   1.000
_cell.length_c   1.000
_cell.angle_alpha   90.00
_cell.angle_beta   90.00
_cell.angle_gamma   90.00
#
_symmetry.space_group_name_H-M   'P 1'
#
loop_
_entity.id
_entity.type
_entity.pdbx_description
1 polymer ?
#
loop_
_entity_poly.entity_id
_entity_poly.type
_entity_poly.pdbx_seq_one_letter_code
_entity_poly.pdbx_strand_id
1 'polypeptide(L)'
;MKRITKNITAIALGVSMIVTMSGCEAFRKTNNGKANLSWYMKLTDDNEKPLTIEGEGTLAAVALEGGYSTEFAIVRGKQIFLNLSMVQREIDPRFYYNEASKLVMFTNATTIYETKIASSEISGETVDYVTSILDGETCYVNIEFLKKFIDFKYKYVKAEGKTPARVSLSYKQGAATVMTVDDDIEMRTGGNYQNLIVAEIPEDSKVTVIEESKNWNLVRTEDGLVGYLPVSELSDKKTEKRTYKTDEKEYTHKTMDGQVSLVWHLVTNMTANGGLGDKLKGVKGANVVSPTWFSIADGKGNLKSIASTLYVAKAKSEGLQVWPLISDLDEKGAKASKKVLKSNTARRNMVDSLMYFAEQHHFDGINVDFERVTEDMAQDYLQFLRELSIECRNRGLVLSVDDYVPTAGTAYYDRKQQGLLADYVIVMSYDEHATSEDGAGSVSSLNYTEQSIKDTVAEVVDESRVINGMPFYTTAWIETPVDVSDGSGTYVTDSVNGDYYLTSQDISMDTAKELYQKAGATPVFDENTGQNQVSYQDGKKFVIIWLEDETSVKSRLELMKKYSLGGAAYWCLGQESSDVWNVIQEYFK
;
A
#
# COMPACT_ATOMS: atom_id res chain seq x y z
N MET A 1 18.53 25.95 -10.91
CA MET A 1 17.16 26.23 -10.48
C MET A 1 16.94 25.48 -9.17
N LYS A 2 16.44 26.14 -8.14
CA LYS A 2 16.51 25.68 -6.75
C LYS A 2 15.60 24.50 -6.50
N ARG A 3 16.17 23.38 -6.04
CA ARG A 3 15.47 22.22 -5.47
C ARG A 3 14.81 22.66 -4.15
N ILE A 4 13.51 22.48 -4.04
CA ILE A 4 12.79 22.49 -2.78
C ILE A 4 12.52 21.02 -2.45
N THR A 5 13.42 20.43 -1.69
CA THR A 5 13.20 19.19 -0.98
C THR A 5 12.33 19.49 0.24
N LYS A 6 11.07 19.11 0.21
CA LYS A 6 10.26 19.05 1.42
C LYS A 6 10.39 17.63 2.00
N ASN A 7 11.17 17.55 3.06
CA ASN A 7 11.21 16.39 3.94
C ASN A 7 9.84 16.22 4.62
N ILE A 8 9.13 15.16 4.27
CA ILE A 8 8.06 14.63 5.11
C ILE A 8 8.73 13.70 6.11
N THR A 9 9.17 14.28 7.21
CA THR A 9 9.57 13.50 8.38
C THR A 9 8.30 13.30 9.19
N ALA A 10 7.82 12.07 9.25
CA ALA A 10 6.86 11.64 10.25
C ALA A 10 7.49 11.89 11.63
N ILE A 11 7.09 12.96 12.30
CA ILE A 11 7.54 13.26 13.65
C ILE A 11 6.68 12.46 14.62
N ALA A 12 7.04 11.18 14.77
CA ALA A 12 6.89 10.50 16.05
C ALA A 12 8.12 10.86 16.89
N LEU A 13 8.18 12.09 17.38
CA LEU A 13 9.17 12.54 18.34
C LEU A 13 8.48 12.80 19.68
N GLY A 14 8.15 11.67 20.35
CA GLY A 14 8.18 11.63 21.78
C GLY A 14 9.64 11.76 22.21
N VAL A 15 10.07 12.93 22.59
CA VAL A 15 11.38 13.15 23.20
C VAL A 15 11.38 12.50 24.56
N SER A 16 11.82 11.26 24.66
CA SER A 16 12.25 10.62 25.90
C SER A 16 13.60 11.18 26.30
N MET A 17 13.62 12.30 27.02
CA MET A 17 14.74 12.60 27.90
C MET A 17 14.48 11.93 29.25
N ILE A 18 14.93 10.71 29.40
CA ILE A 18 15.08 10.08 30.72
C ILE A 18 16.29 10.73 31.39
N VAL A 19 16.03 11.73 32.24
CA VAL A 19 16.97 12.11 33.27
C VAL A 19 16.57 11.38 34.54
N THR A 20 17.29 10.31 34.84
CA THR A 20 17.23 9.68 36.17
C THR A 20 17.81 10.64 37.19
N MET A 21 16.95 11.31 37.92
CA MET A 21 17.30 11.90 39.22
C MET A 21 16.24 11.48 40.23
N SER A 22 16.58 10.49 41.02
CA SER A 22 15.92 10.19 42.30
C SER A 22 16.25 11.32 43.27
N GLY A 23 15.23 11.98 43.77
CA GLY A 23 15.37 12.84 44.95
C GLY A 23 14.72 14.22 44.82
N CYS A 24 13.70 14.47 45.66
CA CYS A 24 13.07 15.74 45.96
C CYS A 24 12.07 16.31 44.94
N GLU A 25 10.87 15.74 44.85
CA GLU A 25 9.70 16.37 44.21
C GLU A 25 9.12 17.58 45.01
N ALA A 26 9.63 17.86 46.20
CA ALA A 26 9.02 18.82 47.17
C ALA A 26 9.22 20.31 46.86
N PHE A 27 9.90 20.71 45.74
CA PHE A 27 10.17 22.14 45.44
C PHE A 27 10.10 22.52 43.96
N ARG A 28 9.33 21.81 43.10
CA ARG A 28 9.14 22.26 41.73
C ARG A 28 7.96 23.23 41.65
N LYS A 29 8.22 24.51 41.34
CA LYS A 29 7.18 25.52 41.12
C LYS A 29 6.16 25.03 40.11
N THR A 30 4.90 24.87 40.52
CA THR A 30 3.77 24.59 39.65
C THR A 30 3.56 25.76 38.68
N ASN A 31 3.35 25.48 37.41
CA ASN A 31 3.02 26.48 36.40
C ASN A 31 1.49 26.67 36.36
N ASN A 32 1.02 27.86 36.70
CA ASN A 32 -0.40 28.21 36.67
C ASN A 32 -0.82 28.90 35.35
N GLY A 33 0.08 28.92 34.36
CA GLY A 33 -0.22 29.48 33.04
C GLY A 33 -1.17 28.58 32.26
N LYS A 34 -2.14 29.19 31.57
CA LYS A 34 -3.06 28.48 30.67
C LYS A 34 -2.49 28.35 29.26
N ALA A 35 -2.71 27.21 28.64
CA ALA A 35 -2.32 26.96 27.26
C ALA A 35 -3.10 27.84 26.26
N ASN A 36 -2.46 28.21 25.16
CA ASN A 36 -3.20 28.68 23.99
C ASN A 36 -3.91 27.50 23.34
N LEU A 37 -5.21 27.35 23.64
CA LEU A 37 -5.97 26.18 23.23
C LEU A 37 -6.14 26.08 21.71
N SER A 38 -6.22 27.19 20.99
CA SER A 38 -6.29 27.16 19.53
C SER A 38 -5.03 26.55 18.93
N TRP A 39 -3.86 26.89 19.44
CA TRP A 39 -2.59 26.27 19.03
C TRP A 39 -2.51 24.80 19.49
N TYR A 40 -2.83 24.56 20.74
CA TYR A 40 -2.77 23.20 21.32
C TYR A 40 -3.70 22.21 20.61
N MET A 41 -4.88 22.65 20.21
CA MET A 41 -5.89 21.87 19.49
C MET A 41 -5.72 21.90 17.96
N LYS A 42 -4.57 22.40 17.44
CA LYS A 42 -4.25 22.42 16.00
C LYS A 42 -5.19 23.26 15.13
N LEU A 43 -5.69 24.37 15.67
CA LEU A 43 -6.53 25.35 14.94
C LEU A 43 -5.74 26.60 14.53
N THR A 44 -4.42 26.54 14.51
CA THR A 44 -3.53 27.60 14.01
C THR A 44 -2.52 27.03 13.03
N ASP A 45 -1.98 27.89 12.17
CA ASP A 45 -0.84 27.55 11.32
C ASP A 45 0.48 27.49 12.13
N ASP A 46 1.59 27.18 11.48
CA ASP A 46 2.94 27.10 12.07
C ASP A 46 3.43 28.44 12.65
N ASN A 47 2.80 29.55 12.29
CA ASN A 47 3.07 30.89 12.81
C ASN A 47 2.08 31.33 13.89
N GLU A 48 1.35 30.39 14.48
CA GLU A 48 0.30 30.58 15.50
C GLU A 48 -0.88 31.46 15.06
N LYS A 49 -1.06 31.68 13.74
CA LYS A 49 -2.21 32.42 13.21
C LYS A 49 -3.42 31.50 13.14
N PRO A 50 -4.61 31.94 13.54
CA PRO A 50 -5.82 31.15 13.43
C PRO A 50 -6.07 30.69 11.99
N LEU A 51 -6.39 29.39 11.85
CA LEU A 51 -6.87 28.87 10.57
C LEU A 51 -8.20 29.51 10.19
N THR A 52 -8.45 29.63 8.90
CA THR A 52 -9.68 30.23 8.35
C THR A 52 -10.28 29.29 7.31
N ILE A 53 -11.58 29.41 7.06
CA ILE A 53 -12.32 28.75 6.01
C ILE A 53 -12.77 29.77 4.96
N GLU A 54 -12.89 29.33 3.71
CA GLU A 54 -13.33 30.21 2.61
C GLU A 54 -14.84 30.45 2.64
N GLY A 55 -15.61 29.55 3.24
CA GLY A 55 -17.07 29.61 3.28
C GLY A 55 -17.64 29.92 4.66
N GLU A 56 -18.97 29.76 4.79
CA GLU A 56 -19.67 29.86 6.07
C GLU A 56 -19.36 28.68 6.98
N GLY A 57 -19.30 28.91 8.27
CA GLY A 57 -19.16 27.85 9.28
C GLY A 57 -18.24 28.23 10.43
N THR A 58 -18.06 27.30 11.33
CA THR A 58 -17.13 27.39 12.48
C THR A 58 -16.15 26.24 12.39
N LEU A 59 -14.87 26.56 12.58
CA LEU A 59 -13.83 25.55 12.76
C LEU A 59 -14.01 24.84 14.11
N ALA A 60 -13.83 23.54 14.11
CA ALA A 60 -13.81 22.75 15.33
C ALA A 60 -12.58 21.81 15.32
N ALA A 61 -11.87 21.76 16.44
CA ALA A 61 -10.79 20.80 16.62
C ALA A 61 -11.36 19.37 16.61
N VAL A 62 -10.60 18.42 16.10
CA VAL A 62 -11.01 17.01 16.08
C VAL A 62 -10.14 16.22 17.05
N ALA A 63 -10.75 15.70 18.12
CA ALA A 63 -10.11 14.79 19.06
C ALA A 63 -10.39 13.34 18.65
N LEU A 64 -9.34 12.66 18.22
CA LEU A 64 -9.32 11.25 17.81
C LEU A 64 -8.91 10.33 18.96
N GLU A 65 -8.83 9.03 18.71
CA GLU A 65 -8.40 8.04 19.70
C GLU A 65 -6.94 8.23 20.16
N GLY A 66 -6.07 8.84 19.35
CA GLY A 66 -4.66 9.08 19.65
C GLY A 66 -4.31 10.53 20.03
N GLY A 67 -5.29 11.44 20.09
CA GLY A 67 -5.06 12.85 20.38
C GLY A 67 -5.77 13.79 19.40
N TYR A 68 -5.30 15.03 19.27
CA TYR A 68 -5.86 15.97 18.31
C TYR A 68 -5.36 15.69 16.89
N SER A 69 -6.29 15.68 15.93
CA SER A 69 -5.96 15.71 14.51
C SER A 69 -5.29 17.02 14.11
N THR A 70 -4.47 16.98 13.08
CA THR A 70 -3.93 18.17 12.41
C THR A 70 -4.96 18.82 11.49
N GLU A 71 -5.98 18.05 11.09
CA GLU A 71 -7.11 18.51 10.29
C GLU A 71 -8.29 18.85 11.21
N PHE A 72 -9.02 19.88 10.84
CA PHE A 72 -10.19 20.35 11.57
C PHE A 72 -11.51 19.86 10.96
N ALA A 73 -12.58 20.02 11.70
CA ALA A 73 -13.95 19.89 11.21
C ALA A 73 -14.56 21.26 10.91
N ILE A 74 -15.50 21.30 9.97
CA ILE A 74 -16.31 22.48 9.69
C ILE A 74 -17.74 22.24 10.19
N VAL A 75 -18.28 23.19 10.97
CA VAL A 75 -19.64 23.11 11.49
C VAL A 75 -20.51 24.19 10.82
N ARG A 76 -21.56 23.77 10.10
CA ARG A 76 -22.56 24.65 9.47
C ARG A 76 -23.93 24.38 10.07
N GLY A 77 -24.42 25.30 10.88
CA GLY A 77 -25.68 25.10 11.61
C GLY A 77 -25.58 23.91 12.57
N LYS A 78 -26.29 22.81 12.27
CA LYS A 78 -26.25 21.55 13.04
C LYS A 78 -25.43 20.47 12.37
N GLN A 79 -24.93 20.71 11.16
CA GLN A 79 -24.20 19.72 10.38
C GLN A 79 -22.69 19.84 10.64
N ILE A 80 -22.04 18.72 10.80
CA ILE A 80 -20.60 18.60 11.07
C ILE A 80 -19.95 17.91 9.87
N PHE A 81 -18.91 18.52 9.32
CA PHE A 81 -18.19 18.01 8.18
C PHE A 81 -16.74 17.74 8.60
N LEU A 82 -16.30 16.50 8.40
CA LEU A 82 -14.94 16.05 8.72
C LEU A 82 -14.07 16.09 7.46
N ASN A 83 -12.82 16.46 7.60
CA ASN A 83 -11.84 16.41 6.53
C ASN A 83 -11.74 14.98 5.96
N LEU A 84 -11.89 14.83 4.64
CA LEU A 84 -11.94 13.50 4.03
C LEU A 84 -10.60 12.76 4.12
N SER A 85 -9.46 13.46 4.00
CA SER A 85 -8.15 12.81 4.13
C SER A 85 -7.93 12.24 5.54
N MET A 86 -8.41 12.96 6.57
CA MET A 86 -8.43 12.43 7.94
C MET A 86 -9.35 11.21 8.05
N VAL A 87 -10.55 11.27 7.46
CA VAL A 87 -11.48 10.12 7.46
C VAL A 87 -10.85 8.89 6.83
N GLN A 88 -10.21 9.04 5.67
CA GLN A 88 -9.54 7.94 4.97
C GLN A 88 -8.40 7.33 5.80
N ARG A 89 -7.60 8.15 6.45
CA ARG A 89 -6.43 7.71 7.21
C ARG A 89 -6.80 7.08 8.55
N GLU A 90 -7.75 7.68 9.27
CA GLU A 90 -8.01 7.35 10.68
C GLU A 90 -9.25 6.49 10.88
N ILE A 91 -10.28 6.63 10.04
CA ILE A 91 -11.59 6.04 10.27
C ILE A 91 -11.87 4.92 9.28
N ASP A 92 -11.93 5.25 7.98
CA ASP A 92 -12.23 4.26 6.93
C ASP A 92 -11.69 4.70 5.56
N PRO A 93 -10.74 3.97 4.97
CA PRO A 93 -10.12 4.30 3.68
C PRO A 93 -11.06 4.11 2.47
N ARG A 94 -12.24 3.51 2.65
CA ARG A 94 -13.21 3.26 1.56
C ARG A 94 -13.96 4.50 1.10
N PHE A 95 -13.88 5.61 1.83
CA PHE A 95 -14.35 6.90 1.36
C PHE A 95 -13.35 7.49 0.36
N TYR A 96 -13.84 8.03 -0.74
CA TYR A 96 -13.00 8.55 -1.81
C TYR A 96 -13.65 9.79 -2.44
N TYR A 97 -12.85 10.76 -2.82
CA TYR A 97 -13.27 11.95 -3.56
C TYR A 97 -12.64 11.99 -4.93
N ASN A 98 -13.48 11.97 -5.96
CA ASN A 98 -13.02 12.20 -7.33
C ASN A 98 -13.12 13.69 -7.66
N GLU A 99 -11.97 14.34 -7.74
CA GLU A 99 -11.87 15.77 -7.98
C GLU A 99 -12.43 16.16 -9.35
N ALA A 100 -12.15 15.39 -10.40
CA ALA A 100 -12.55 15.69 -11.77
C ALA A 100 -14.09 15.67 -11.96
N SER A 101 -14.79 14.76 -11.32
CA SER A 101 -16.26 14.63 -11.39
C SER A 101 -16.99 15.30 -10.23
N LYS A 102 -16.26 15.81 -9.22
CA LYS A 102 -16.80 16.36 -7.97
C LYS A 102 -17.75 15.39 -7.26
N LEU A 103 -17.35 14.10 -7.25
CA LEU A 103 -18.08 13.00 -6.61
C LEU A 103 -17.36 12.54 -5.35
N VAL A 104 -18.11 12.40 -4.27
CA VAL A 104 -17.68 11.63 -3.08
C VAL A 104 -18.29 10.24 -3.18
N MET A 105 -17.48 9.22 -2.91
CA MET A 105 -17.87 7.82 -2.99
C MET A 105 -17.59 7.10 -1.69
N PHE A 106 -18.43 6.13 -1.39
CA PHE A 106 -18.11 5.05 -0.46
C PHE A 106 -18.26 3.73 -1.20
N THR A 107 -17.24 2.87 -1.14
CA THR A 107 -17.24 1.60 -1.86
C THR A 107 -17.05 0.44 -0.88
N ASN A 108 -18.07 -0.40 -0.72
CA ASN A 108 -17.97 -1.66 0.02
C ASN A 108 -17.69 -2.85 -0.92
N ALA A 109 -17.74 -4.06 -0.41
CA ALA A 109 -17.43 -5.26 -1.17
C ALA A 109 -18.31 -5.51 -2.41
N THR A 110 -19.47 -4.87 -2.52
CA THR A 110 -20.45 -5.17 -3.59
C THR A 110 -21.05 -3.94 -4.26
N THR A 111 -20.88 -2.75 -3.70
CA THR A 111 -21.65 -1.56 -4.11
C THR A 111 -20.83 -0.30 -4.01
N ILE A 112 -20.98 0.57 -4.98
CA ILE A 112 -20.43 1.92 -5.00
C ILE A 112 -21.57 2.88 -4.70
N TYR A 113 -21.46 3.65 -3.63
CA TYR A 113 -22.37 4.73 -3.29
C TYR A 113 -21.75 6.06 -3.70
N GLU A 114 -22.51 6.89 -4.40
CA GLU A 114 -22.01 8.14 -4.96
C GLU A 114 -22.89 9.33 -4.54
N THR A 115 -22.24 10.43 -4.27
CA THR A 115 -22.90 11.71 -4.02
C THR A 115 -22.10 12.86 -4.61
N LYS A 116 -22.77 13.88 -5.14
CA LYS A 116 -22.10 15.11 -5.61
C LYS A 116 -21.79 16.02 -4.44
N ILE A 117 -20.77 16.83 -4.59
CA ILE A 117 -20.47 17.91 -3.63
C ILE A 117 -21.72 18.79 -3.45
N ALA A 118 -22.01 19.17 -2.21
CA ALA A 118 -23.13 19.99 -1.79
C ALA A 118 -24.53 19.40 -2.13
N SER A 119 -24.61 18.09 -2.35
CA SER A 119 -25.86 17.38 -2.62
C SER A 119 -26.48 16.84 -1.34
N SER A 120 -27.79 16.63 -1.38
CA SER A 120 -28.58 15.87 -0.39
C SER A 120 -29.14 14.59 -1.04
N GLU A 121 -28.35 13.95 -1.91
CA GLU A 121 -28.71 12.72 -2.61
C GLU A 121 -27.53 11.76 -2.60
N ILE A 122 -27.77 10.47 -2.35
CA ILE A 122 -26.78 9.38 -2.37
C ILE A 122 -27.31 8.30 -3.31
N SER A 123 -26.68 8.10 -4.46
CA SER A 123 -27.06 7.08 -5.46
C SER A 123 -28.58 7.09 -5.79
N GLY A 124 -29.18 8.28 -5.90
CA GLY A 124 -30.61 8.46 -6.21
C GLY A 124 -31.51 8.51 -4.97
N GLU A 125 -31.03 8.23 -3.78
CA GLU A 125 -31.79 8.34 -2.52
C GLU A 125 -31.62 9.72 -1.89
N THR A 126 -32.69 10.44 -1.64
CA THR A 126 -32.67 11.75 -0.97
C THR A 126 -32.49 11.60 0.53
N VAL A 127 -31.60 12.41 1.12
CA VAL A 127 -31.34 12.52 2.56
C VAL A 127 -31.62 13.94 3.07
N ASP A 128 -31.80 14.11 4.38
CA ASP A 128 -32.15 15.39 5.00
C ASP A 128 -30.96 16.25 5.42
N TYR A 129 -29.76 15.90 4.92
CA TYR A 129 -28.52 16.61 5.17
C TYR A 129 -27.69 16.78 3.88
N VAL A 130 -26.79 17.76 3.88
CA VAL A 130 -25.78 17.90 2.82
C VAL A 130 -24.68 16.87 3.05
N THR A 131 -24.37 16.04 2.05
CA THR A 131 -23.45 14.91 2.20
C THR A 131 -21.98 15.30 2.31
N SER A 132 -21.59 16.37 1.61
CA SER A 132 -20.20 16.85 1.54
C SER A 132 -20.13 18.31 1.11
N ILE A 133 -19.02 18.96 1.42
CA ILE A 133 -18.71 20.33 1.01
C ILE A 133 -17.25 20.44 0.57
N LEU A 134 -16.92 21.49 -0.16
CA LEU A 134 -15.54 21.93 -0.37
C LEU A 134 -15.24 23.17 0.47
N ASP A 135 -14.00 23.26 0.94
CA ASP A 135 -13.38 24.48 1.43
C ASP A 135 -12.05 24.62 0.67
N GLY A 136 -12.00 25.59 -0.24
CA GLY A 136 -11.00 25.59 -1.31
C GLY A 136 -11.05 24.30 -2.14
N GLU A 137 -9.93 23.61 -2.23
CA GLU A 137 -9.81 22.32 -2.92
C GLU A 137 -10.05 21.11 -1.97
N THR A 138 -10.17 21.37 -0.66
CA THR A 138 -10.28 20.32 0.36
C THR A 138 -11.71 19.84 0.49
N CYS A 139 -11.91 18.53 0.39
CA CYS A 139 -13.20 17.88 0.57
C CYS A 139 -13.47 17.57 2.05
N TYR A 140 -14.66 17.92 2.49
CA TYR A 140 -15.20 17.59 3.82
C TYR A 140 -16.49 16.79 3.67
N VAL A 141 -16.61 15.72 4.45
CA VAL A 141 -17.77 14.83 4.43
C VAL A 141 -18.62 14.96 5.69
N ASN A 142 -19.94 14.96 5.52
CA ASN A 142 -20.86 15.07 6.64
C ASN A 142 -20.77 13.83 7.53
N ILE A 143 -20.79 14.04 8.83
CA ILE A 143 -20.73 12.96 9.81
C ILE A 143 -21.91 11.98 9.68
N GLU A 144 -23.10 12.47 9.29
CA GLU A 144 -24.27 11.60 9.05
C GLU A 144 -24.13 10.77 7.77
N PHE A 145 -23.39 11.27 6.76
CA PHE A 145 -23.04 10.47 5.59
C PHE A 145 -22.08 9.33 5.97
N LEU A 146 -21.10 9.59 6.83
CA LEU A 146 -20.21 8.54 7.34
C LEU A 146 -21.01 7.49 8.13
N LYS A 147 -21.91 7.92 9.02
CA LYS A 147 -22.72 7.03 9.87
C LYS A 147 -23.71 6.15 9.09
N LYS A 148 -24.00 6.46 7.84
CA LYS A 148 -24.78 5.56 6.97
C LYS A 148 -24.05 4.23 6.72
N PHE A 149 -22.71 4.23 6.76
CA PHE A 149 -21.89 3.09 6.39
C PHE A 149 -21.05 2.51 7.53
N ILE A 150 -20.69 3.34 8.49
CA ILE A 150 -19.83 2.98 9.62
C ILE A 150 -20.46 3.45 10.93
N ASP A 151 -20.37 2.63 11.97
CA ASP A 151 -20.81 3.02 13.31
C ASP A 151 -19.64 3.61 14.10
N PHE A 152 -19.90 4.73 14.75
CA PHE A 152 -18.96 5.37 15.68
C PHE A 152 -19.70 6.35 16.58
N LYS A 153 -19.09 6.72 17.71
CA LYS A 153 -19.63 7.73 18.60
C LYS A 153 -18.94 9.06 18.38
N TYR A 154 -19.71 10.14 18.47
CA TYR A 154 -19.15 11.49 18.46
C TYR A 154 -19.85 12.40 19.46
N LYS A 155 -19.13 13.44 19.90
CA LYS A 155 -19.67 14.53 20.71
C LYS A 155 -19.14 15.86 20.18
N TYR A 156 -20.04 16.77 19.89
CA TYR A 156 -19.70 18.14 19.49
C TYR A 156 -19.88 19.09 20.67
N VAL A 157 -18.90 19.92 20.91
CA VAL A 157 -18.94 20.98 21.92
C VAL A 157 -18.65 22.31 21.25
N LYS A 158 -19.55 23.27 21.46
CA LYS A 158 -19.39 24.63 20.94
C LYS A 158 -18.23 25.36 21.62
N ALA A 159 -17.68 26.36 20.93
CA ALA A 159 -16.69 27.24 21.54
C ALA A 159 -17.29 27.96 22.75
N GLU A 160 -16.51 28.05 23.81
CA GLU A 160 -16.87 28.76 25.06
C GLU A 160 -15.68 29.54 25.60
N GLY A 161 -15.82 30.86 25.73
CA GLY A 161 -14.75 31.74 26.11
C GLY A 161 -13.53 31.64 25.19
N LYS A 162 -12.39 31.17 25.71
CA LYS A 162 -11.16 30.91 24.94
C LYS A 162 -11.01 29.47 24.50
N THR A 163 -11.94 28.58 24.86
CA THR A 163 -11.92 27.17 24.46
C THR A 163 -12.57 27.00 23.10
N PRO A 164 -11.85 26.54 22.09
CA PRO A 164 -12.39 26.35 20.76
C PRO A 164 -13.51 25.30 20.70
N ALA A 165 -14.34 25.38 19.66
CA ALA A 165 -15.25 24.31 19.32
C ALA A 165 -14.46 23.02 19.00
N ARG A 166 -15.04 21.87 19.34
CA ARG A 166 -14.38 20.58 19.15
C ARG A 166 -15.35 19.43 18.88
N VAL A 167 -14.87 18.44 18.16
CA VAL A 167 -15.57 17.18 17.89
C VAL A 167 -14.71 16.04 18.42
N SER A 168 -15.24 15.29 19.37
CA SER A 168 -14.62 14.07 19.90
C SER A 168 -15.16 12.87 19.16
N LEU A 169 -14.28 12.00 18.62
CA LEU A 169 -14.65 10.79 17.87
C LEU A 169 -14.14 9.55 18.58
N SER A 170 -14.99 8.50 18.62
CA SER A 170 -14.63 7.17 19.10
C SER A 170 -15.11 6.14 18.09
N TYR A 171 -14.15 5.52 17.38
CA TYR A 171 -14.38 4.66 16.23
C TYR A 171 -13.59 3.35 16.24
N LYS A 172 -12.51 3.25 17.06
CA LYS A 172 -11.71 2.02 17.11
C LYS A 172 -12.43 0.91 17.88
N GLN A 173 -12.50 -0.26 17.25
CA GLN A 173 -12.96 -1.50 17.86
C GLN A 173 -11.98 -1.97 18.96
N GLY A 174 -12.47 -2.76 19.89
CA GLY A 174 -11.63 -3.46 20.87
C GLY A 174 -11.72 -2.91 22.28
N ALA A 175 -10.63 -3.00 23.02
CA ALA A 175 -10.54 -2.59 24.44
C ALA A 175 -10.09 -1.13 24.56
N ALA A 176 -10.78 -0.35 25.38
CA ALA A 176 -10.34 0.98 25.78
C ALA A 176 -10.21 1.04 27.29
N THR A 177 -9.10 1.58 27.80
CA THR A 177 -8.92 1.82 29.22
C THR A 177 -9.64 3.12 29.61
N VAL A 178 -10.53 3.05 30.58
CA VAL A 178 -11.24 4.20 31.15
C VAL A 178 -10.93 4.29 32.62
N MET A 179 -10.74 5.52 33.11
CA MET A 179 -10.51 5.83 34.51
C MET A 179 -11.41 6.97 34.96
N THR A 180 -11.58 7.13 36.27
CA THR A 180 -12.37 8.20 36.91
C THR A 180 -11.41 9.19 37.59
N VAL A 181 -11.69 10.47 37.53
CA VAL A 181 -10.96 11.54 38.20
C VAL A 181 -11.44 11.62 39.63
N ASP A 182 -10.50 11.62 40.62
CA ASP A 182 -10.81 11.52 42.04
C ASP A 182 -11.18 12.86 42.68
N ASP A 183 -10.57 13.94 42.23
CA ASP A 183 -10.82 15.32 42.70
C ASP A 183 -10.76 16.29 41.49
N ASP A 184 -11.27 17.51 41.65
CA ASP A 184 -11.11 18.59 40.68
C ASP A 184 -9.63 18.79 40.34
N ILE A 185 -9.20 18.55 39.10
CA ILE A 185 -7.78 18.53 38.73
C ILE A 185 -7.49 19.29 37.45
N GLU A 186 -6.32 19.94 37.40
CA GLU A 186 -5.84 20.61 36.19
C GLU A 186 -5.22 19.62 35.21
N MET A 187 -5.85 19.44 34.04
CA MET A 187 -5.27 18.78 32.88
C MET A 187 -4.17 19.65 32.26
N ARG A 188 -3.03 19.06 31.91
CA ARG A 188 -1.85 19.78 31.43
C ARG A 188 -1.43 19.37 30.02
N THR A 189 -0.64 20.24 29.39
CA THR A 189 -0.10 19.98 28.02
C THR A 189 1.01 18.94 27.99
N GLY A 190 1.53 18.50 29.14
CA GLY A 190 2.58 17.51 29.29
C GLY A 190 2.62 16.91 30.69
N GLY A 191 3.33 15.78 30.84
CA GLY A 191 3.34 14.92 32.01
C GLY A 191 4.10 15.46 33.24
N ASN A 192 3.94 16.72 33.62
CA ASN A 192 4.42 17.29 34.87
C ASN A 192 3.75 18.63 35.20
N TYR A 193 3.87 19.08 36.46
CA TYR A 193 3.28 20.33 36.98
C TYR A 193 3.88 21.63 36.40
N GLN A 194 4.95 21.56 35.63
CA GLN A 194 5.56 22.73 34.97
C GLN A 194 4.94 23.03 33.61
N ASN A 195 4.15 22.09 33.04
CA ASN A 195 3.44 22.27 31.79
C ASN A 195 2.21 23.17 31.98
N LEU A 196 1.77 23.81 30.89
CA LEU A 196 0.63 24.72 30.91
C LEU A 196 -0.68 23.96 31.14
N ILE A 197 -1.64 24.64 31.76
CA ILE A 197 -2.97 24.12 32.03
C ILE A 197 -3.81 24.14 30.73
N VAL A 198 -4.40 23.00 30.37
CA VAL A 198 -5.37 22.84 29.28
C VAL A 198 -6.78 23.19 29.79
N ALA A 199 -7.21 22.57 30.87
CA ALA A 199 -8.52 22.76 31.49
C ALA A 199 -8.55 22.25 32.94
N GLU A 200 -9.55 22.66 33.72
CA GLU A 200 -9.96 22.00 34.95
C GLU A 200 -10.90 20.85 34.60
N ILE A 201 -10.62 19.66 35.14
CA ILE A 201 -11.44 18.46 34.96
C ILE A 201 -12.12 18.18 36.30
N PRO A 202 -13.45 18.18 36.35
CA PRO A 202 -14.20 17.94 37.57
C PRO A 202 -14.00 16.52 38.12
N GLU A 203 -14.15 16.40 39.45
CA GLU A 203 -14.32 15.12 40.14
C GLU A 203 -15.38 14.25 39.44
N ASP A 204 -15.26 12.93 39.51
CA ASP A 204 -16.12 11.94 38.88
C ASP A 204 -16.12 11.94 37.32
N SER A 205 -15.31 12.80 36.70
CA SER A 205 -15.16 12.81 35.24
C SER A 205 -14.54 11.50 34.75
N LYS A 206 -15.16 10.89 33.73
CA LYS A 206 -14.58 9.74 33.04
C LYS A 206 -13.61 10.18 31.96
N VAL A 207 -12.44 9.56 31.92
CA VAL A 207 -11.42 9.80 30.92
C VAL A 207 -11.00 8.50 30.25
N THR A 208 -10.82 8.53 28.94
CA THR A 208 -10.20 7.45 28.20
C THR A 208 -8.69 7.64 28.21
N VAL A 209 -7.94 6.62 28.63
CA VAL A 209 -6.48 6.65 28.61
C VAL A 209 -5.99 6.40 27.19
N ILE A 210 -5.21 7.33 26.65
CA ILE A 210 -4.56 7.24 25.35
C ILE A 210 -3.20 6.56 25.49
N GLU A 211 -2.41 7.03 26.49
CA GLU A 211 -1.07 6.51 26.78
C GLU A 211 -0.91 6.36 28.29
N GLU A 212 -0.51 5.17 28.72
CA GLU A 212 -0.22 4.89 30.14
C GLU A 212 1.25 5.17 30.44
N SER A 213 1.51 5.87 31.52
CA SER A 213 2.85 6.00 32.07
C SER A 213 2.86 5.88 33.61
N LYS A 214 4.05 5.90 34.22
CA LYS A 214 4.20 5.69 35.67
C LYS A 214 3.56 6.79 36.51
N ASN A 215 3.65 8.03 36.07
CA ASN A 215 3.30 9.20 36.89
C ASN A 215 2.16 10.06 36.29
N TRP A 216 2.04 10.09 34.96
CA TRP A 216 1.09 10.93 34.23
C TRP A 216 0.54 10.16 33.04
N ASN A 217 -0.75 10.01 32.91
CA ASN A 217 -1.39 9.44 31.74
C ASN A 217 -1.81 10.53 30.76
N LEU A 218 -1.58 10.30 29.48
CA LEU A 218 -2.26 11.07 28.44
C LEU A 218 -3.68 10.55 28.33
N VAL A 219 -4.66 11.44 28.50
CA VAL A 219 -6.07 11.06 28.53
C VAL A 219 -6.92 11.96 27.64
N ARG A 220 -8.11 11.46 27.30
CA ARG A 220 -9.15 12.19 26.59
C ARG A 220 -10.46 12.14 27.37
N THR A 221 -11.06 13.30 27.59
CA THR A 221 -12.42 13.40 28.15
C THR A 221 -13.47 13.04 27.06
N GLU A 222 -14.69 12.73 27.48
CA GLU A 222 -15.78 12.44 26.55
C GLU A 222 -16.07 13.61 25.61
N ASP A 223 -15.93 14.83 26.10
CA ASP A 223 -16.15 16.07 25.35
C ASP A 223 -14.94 16.53 24.52
N GLY A 224 -13.88 15.71 24.45
CA GLY A 224 -12.76 15.89 23.52
C GLY A 224 -11.64 16.79 24.00
N LEU A 225 -11.52 17.05 25.32
CA LEU A 225 -10.29 17.60 25.88
C LEU A 225 -9.23 16.50 25.95
N VAL A 226 -8.03 16.79 25.47
CA VAL A 226 -6.88 15.87 25.51
C VAL A 226 -5.76 16.51 26.28
N GLY A 227 -5.12 15.77 27.18
CA GLY A 227 -3.98 16.23 27.96
C GLY A 227 -3.57 15.24 29.03
N TYR A 228 -2.63 15.63 29.85
CA TYR A 228 -2.04 14.78 30.87
C TYR A 228 -2.68 15.02 32.24
N LEU A 229 -3.00 13.89 32.91
CA LEU A 229 -3.42 13.89 34.33
C LEU A 229 -2.46 13.01 35.13
N PRO A 230 -2.18 13.37 36.41
CA PRO A 230 -1.37 12.54 37.29
C PRO A 230 -2.09 11.22 37.58
N VAL A 231 -1.35 10.12 37.58
CA VAL A 231 -1.91 8.79 37.87
C VAL A 231 -2.46 8.71 39.30
N SER A 232 -1.90 9.47 40.23
CA SER A 232 -2.36 9.55 41.63
C SER A 232 -3.77 10.10 41.82
N GLU A 233 -4.28 10.82 40.82
CA GLU A 233 -5.60 11.47 40.84
C GLU A 233 -6.61 10.71 39.93
N LEU A 234 -6.29 9.46 39.58
CA LEU A 234 -7.10 8.61 38.71
C LEU A 234 -7.36 7.27 39.39
N SER A 235 -8.62 6.90 39.49
CA SER A 235 -9.06 5.63 40.06
C SER A 235 -9.93 4.83 39.11
N ASP A 236 -10.56 3.76 39.59
CA ASP A 236 -11.57 2.96 38.89
C ASP A 236 -11.16 2.50 37.51
N LYS A 237 -9.87 2.15 37.34
CA LYS A 237 -9.37 1.65 36.04
C LYS A 237 -10.20 0.47 35.55
N LYS A 238 -10.88 0.65 34.42
CA LYS A 238 -11.73 -0.35 33.75
C LYS A 238 -11.37 -0.50 32.29
N THR A 239 -11.54 -1.70 31.79
CA THR A 239 -11.46 -1.96 30.36
C THR A 239 -12.89 -1.98 29.80
N GLU A 240 -13.21 -1.02 28.95
CA GLU A 240 -14.47 -1.00 28.20
C GLU A 240 -14.26 -1.68 26.85
N LYS A 241 -15.10 -2.69 26.55
CA LYS A 241 -15.13 -3.28 25.23
C LYS A 241 -15.99 -2.40 24.32
N ARG A 242 -15.37 -1.83 23.30
CA ARG A 242 -16.04 -1.03 22.28
C ARG A 242 -16.37 -1.90 21.09
N THR A 243 -17.63 -1.98 20.75
CA THR A 243 -18.13 -2.71 19.58
C THR A 243 -18.94 -1.73 18.76
N TYR A 244 -18.44 -1.39 17.59
CA TYR A 244 -19.15 -0.61 16.60
C TYR A 244 -19.68 -1.55 15.53
N LYS A 245 -20.95 -1.44 15.19
CA LYS A 245 -21.51 -2.21 14.09
C LYS A 245 -20.97 -1.64 12.80
N THR A 246 -20.27 -2.45 12.05
CA THR A 246 -19.95 -2.16 10.67
C THR A 246 -20.90 -2.99 9.81
N ASP A 247 -21.56 -2.35 8.87
CA ASP A 247 -22.37 -3.06 7.87
C ASP A 247 -21.42 -3.57 6.78
N GLU A 248 -20.41 -4.32 7.24
CA GLU A 248 -19.41 -4.90 6.37
C GLU A 248 -20.01 -6.14 5.70
N LYS A 249 -20.42 -5.96 4.45
CA LYS A 249 -20.45 -7.11 3.56
C LYS A 249 -19.03 -7.60 3.44
N GLU A 250 -18.81 -8.79 3.93
CA GLU A 250 -17.50 -9.44 3.97
C GLU A 250 -16.95 -9.55 2.54
N TYR A 251 -15.70 -9.14 2.34
CA TYR A 251 -15.02 -9.36 1.06
C TYR A 251 -14.83 -10.87 0.89
N THR A 252 -15.48 -11.43 -0.12
CA THR A 252 -15.28 -12.83 -0.50
C THR A 252 -14.16 -12.92 -1.52
N HIS A 253 -13.32 -13.93 -1.37
CA HIS A 253 -12.19 -14.18 -2.26
C HIS A 253 -12.38 -15.50 -3.02
N LYS A 254 -12.05 -15.46 -4.31
CA LYS A 254 -12.04 -16.63 -5.17
C LYS A 254 -10.63 -17.18 -5.24
N THR A 255 -10.32 -18.10 -4.34
CA THR A 255 -9.04 -18.83 -4.37
C THR A 255 -9.12 -20.10 -5.20
N MET A 256 -7.98 -20.54 -5.72
CA MET A 256 -7.87 -21.84 -6.40
C MET A 256 -7.89 -23.00 -5.40
N ASP A 257 -8.30 -24.16 -5.86
CA ASP A 257 -8.10 -25.41 -5.14
C ASP A 257 -6.59 -25.74 -5.17
N GLY A 258 -5.92 -25.53 -4.05
CA GLY A 258 -4.46 -25.65 -3.95
C GLY A 258 -3.71 -24.35 -4.27
N GLN A 259 -2.40 -24.46 -4.37
CA GLN A 259 -1.53 -23.30 -4.59
C GLN A 259 -1.50 -22.88 -6.05
N VAL A 260 -1.35 -21.58 -6.27
CA VAL A 260 -1.17 -20.97 -7.60
C VAL A 260 0.27 -21.18 -8.08
N SER A 261 0.41 -21.65 -9.30
CA SER A 261 1.67 -21.72 -10.03
C SER A 261 1.48 -20.96 -11.35
N LEU A 262 1.75 -19.66 -11.32
CA LEU A 262 1.48 -18.74 -12.41
C LEU A 262 2.74 -18.50 -13.24
N VAL A 263 2.61 -18.57 -14.57
CA VAL A 263 3.68 -18.10 -15.44
C VAL A 263 3.19 -16.93 -16.30
N TRP A 264 3.87 -15.80 -16.23
CA TRP A 264 3.63 -14.70 -17.16
C TRP A 264 4.16 -15.04 -18.53
N HIS A 265 3.40 -14.70 -19.56
CA HIS A 265 3.79 -14.86 -20.95
C HIS A 265 3.86 -13.49 -21.63
N LEU A 266 5.06 -13.05 -21.93
CA LEU A 266 5.29 -11.81 -22.67
C LEU A 266 4.81 -11.97 -24.13
N VAL A 267 3.59 -11.52 -24.40
CA VAL A 267 2.96 -11.53 -25.72
C VAL A 267 3.02 -10.12 -26.29
N THR A 268 3.81 -9.92 -27.35
CA THR A 268 4.05 -8.59 -27.93
C THR A 268 3.14 -8.24 -29.11
N ASN A 269 2.49 -9.25 -29.73
CA ASN A 269 1.63 -9.06 -30.90
C ASN A 269 0.70 -10.27 -31.12
N MET A 270 -0.26 -10.12 -32.02
CA MET A 270 -1.23 -11.19 -32.34
C MET A 270 -0.58 -12.50 -32.85
N THR A 271 0.54 -12.42 -33.55
CA THR A 271 1.25 -13.61 -34.05
C THR A 271 1.86 -14.39 -32.88
N ALA A 272 2.37 -13.72 -31.86
CA ALA A 272 2.97 -14.35 -30.69
C ALA A 272 1.95 -15.21 -29.92
N ASN A 273 0.66 -14.86 -29.93
CA ASN A 273 -0.40 -15.71 -29.36
C ASN A 273 -0.40 -17.13 -29.92
N GLY A 274 -0.10 -17.30 -31.22
CA GLY A 274 -0.05 -18.60 -31.88
C GLY A 274 1.10 -19.50 -31.40
N GLY A 275 2.12 -18.93 -30.78
CA GLY A 275 3.31 -19.62 -30.27
C GLY A 275 3.12 -20.31 -28.92
N LEU A 276 1.99 -20.14 -28.22
CA LEU A 276 1.79 -20.69 -26.89
C LEU A 276 2.06 -22.19 -26.80
N GLY A 277 1.57 -22.97 -27.79
CA GLY A 277 1.74 -24.43 -27.79
C GLY A 277 3.20 -24.87 -27.81
N ASP A 278 4.07 -24.12 -28.53
CA ASP A 278 5.50 -24.39 -28.53
C ASP A 278 6.17 -23.96 -27.23
N LYS A 279 5.77 -22.85 -26.65
CA LYS A 279 6.27 -22.36 -25.38
C LYS A 279 5.90 -23.26 -24.17
N LEU A 280 4.75 -23.92 -24.26
CA LEU A 280 4.31 -24.86 -23.21
C LEU A 280 4.96 -26.24 -23.30
N LYS A 281 5.76 -26.52 -24.33
CA LYS A 281 6.48 -27.79 -24.42
C LYS A 281 7.47 -27.93 -23.24
N GLY A 282 7.24 -28.94 -22.40
CA GLY A 282 8.08 -29.21 -21.24
C GLY A 282 7.68 -28.47 -19.97
N VAL A 283 6.76 -27.52 -20.03
CA VAL A 283 6.18 -26.87 -18.85
C VAL A 283 5.44 -27.90 -17.99
N LYS A 284 5.72 -27.92 -16.69
CA LYS A 284 5.12 -28.82 -15.69
C LYS A 284 4.85 -28.07 -14.41
N GLY A 285 3.76 -28.41 -13.74
CA GLY A 285 3.41 -27.83 -12.44
C GLY A 285 2.83 -26.42 -12.52
N ALA A 286 2.82 -25.75 -13.67
CA ALA A 286 2.06 -24.52 -13.85
C ALA A 286 0.56 -24.83 -13.96
N ASN A 287 -0.28 -23.98 -13.38
CA ASN A 287 -1.75 -24.07 -13.43
C ASN A 287 -2.43 -22.77 -13.88
N VAL A 288 -1.66 -21.68 -14.00
CA VAL A 288 -2.13 -20.39 -14.51
C VAL A 288 -1.13 -19.83 -15.52
N VAL A 289 -1.63 -19.29 -16.63
CA VAL A 289 -0.85 -18.46 -17.54
C VAL A 289 -1.42 -17.04 -17.58
N SER A 290 -0.55 -16.03 -17.45
CA SER A 290 -0.92 -14.63 -17.49
C SER A 290 -0.27 -13.95 -18.71
N PRO A 291 -0.97 -13.88 -19.86
CA PRO A 291 -0.45 -13.21 -21.04
C PRO A 291 -0.57 -11.68 -20.93
N THR A 292 0.46 -10.96 -21.37
CA THR A 292 0.52 -9.48 -21.37
C THR A 292 -0.34 -8.88 -22.48
N TRP A 293 -1.67 -8.94 -22.34
CA TRP A 293 -2.59 -8.63 -23.43
C TRP A 293 -3.14 -7.23 -23.48
N PHE A 294 -3.17 -6.54 -22.32
CA PHE A 294 -3.84 -5.25 -22.23
C PHE A 294 -2.89 -4.14 -21.83
N SER A 295 -3.01 -3.01 -22.50
CA SER A 295 -2.42 -1.75 -22.07
C SER A 295 -3.39 -0.60 -22.29
N ILE A 296 -3.19 0.51 -21.56
CA ILE A 296 -4.03 1.70 -21.62
C ILE A 296 -3.75 2.43 -22.94
N ALA A 297 -4.75 2.54 -23.81
CA ALA A 297 -4.59 3.17 -25.12
C ALA A 297 -4.60 4.71 -25.08
N ASP A 298 -5.41 5.28 -24.16
CA ASP A 298 -5.60 6.73 -24.04
C ASP A 298 -6.14 7.13 -22.66
N GLY A 299 -6.25 8.44 -22.40
CA GLY A 299 -6.78 8.99 -21.14
C GLY A 299 -8.30 8.88 -20.97
N LYS A 300 -9.02 8.16 -21.82
CA LYS A 300 -10.46 7.89 -21.71
C LYS A 300 -10.76 6.50 -21.16
N GLY A 301 -9.73 5.70 -20.86
CA GLY A 301 -9.86 4.32 -20.40
C GLY A 301 -10.07 3.30 -21.51
N ASN A 302 -9.85 3.68 -22.78
CA ASN A 302 -9.81 2.69 -23.85
C ASN A 302 -8.58 1.80 -23.72
N LEU A 303 -8.73 0.51 -24.03
CA LEU A 303 -7.65 -0.46 -23.97
C LEU A 303 -7.14 -0.81 -25.38
N LYS A 304 -5.83 -1.02 -25.49
CA LYS A 304 -5.28 -1.87 -26.54
C LYS A 304 -5.43 -3.31 -26.07
N SER A 305 -5.84 -4.17 -26.97
CA SER A 305 -6.01 -5.59 -26.70
C SER A 305 -5.41 -6.43 -27.82
N ILE A 306 -4.69 -7.47 -27.41
CA ILE A 306 -4.24 -8.56 -28.30
C ILE A 306 -4.78 -9.90 -27.80
N ALA A 307 -5.90 -9.89 -27.09
CA ALA A 307 -6.56 -11.09 -26.57
C ALA A 307 -6.97 -12.05 -27.70
N SER A 308 -6.88 -13.35 -27.41
CA SER A 308 -7.10 -14.41 -28.41
C SER A 308 -7.88 -15.58 -27.82
N THR A 309 -9.06 -15.85 -28.36
CA THR A 309 -9.87 -17.03 -28.02
C THR A 309 -9.13 -18.35 -28.29
N LEU A 310 -8.34 -18.40 -29.35
CA LEU A 310 -7.55 -19.60 -29.67
C LEU A 310 -6.45 -19.86 -28.64
N TYR A 311 -5.85 -18.80 -28.13
CA TYR A 311 -4.89 -18.90 -27.05
C TYR A 311 -5.55 -19.46 -25.76
N VAL A 312 -6.71 -18.90 -25.38
CA VAL A 312 -7.47 -19.38 -24.20
C VAL A 312 -7.85 -20.84 -24.37
N ALA A 313 -8.36 -21.23 -25.55
CA ALA A 313 -8.70 -22.62 -25.80
C ALA A 313 -7.47 -23.55 -25.70
N LYS A 314 -6.31 -23.11 -26.22
CA LYS A 314 -5.06 -23.86 -26.10
C LYS A 314 -4.60 -23.99 -24.67
N ALA A 315 -4.56 -22.88 -23.89
CA ALA A 315 -4.19 -22.90 -22.49
C ALA A 315 -5.07 -23.85 -21.66
N LYS A 316 -6.41 -23.75 -21.85
CA LYS A 316 -7.37 -24.64 -21.18
C LYS A 316 -7.23 -26.11 -21.57
N SER A 317 -6.84 -26.40 -22.82
CA SER A 317 -6.55 -27.79 -23.25
C SER A 317 -5.32 -28.39 -22.59
N GLU A 318 -4.42 -27.55 -22.07
CA GLU A 318 -3.24 -27.93 -21.27
C GLU A 318 -3.52 -27.88 -19.73
N GLY A 319 -4.76 -27.60 -19.32
CA GLY A 319 -5.15 -27.53 -17.92
C GLY A 319 -4.85 -26.21 -17.22
N LEU A 320 -4.51 -25.15 -17.97
CA LEU A 320 -4.18 -23.85 -17.42
C LEU A 320 -5.40 -22.92 -17.34
N GLN A 321 -5.56 -22.21 -16.24
CA GLN A 321 -6.38 -21.01 -16.20
C GLN A 321 -5.67 -19.85 -16.93
N VAL A 322 -6.45 -18.89 -17.42
CA VAL A 322 -5.94 -17.71 -18.12
C VAL A 322 -6.35 -16.46 -17.38
N TRP A 323 -5.35 -15.77 -16.79
CA TRP A 323 -5.52 -14.49 -16.08
C TRP A 323 -4.76 -13.40 -16.86
N PRO A 324 -5.36 -12.81 -17.92
CA PRO A 324 -4.65 -11.83 -18.72
C PRO A 324 -4.20 -10.63 -17.90
N LEU A 325 -2.98 -10.17 -18.22
CA LEU A 325 -2.37 -9.02 -17.58
C LEU A 325 -2.76 -7.72 -18.28
N ILE A 326 -3.11 -6.72 -17.48
CA ILE A 326 -3.20 -5.32 -17.87
C ILE A 326 -2.09 -4.53 -17.20
N SER A 327 -1.29 -3.79 -18.01
CA SER A 327 -0.20 -2.95 -17.50
C SER A 327 -0.30 -1.50 -17.97
N ASP A 328 0.44 -0.62 -17.29
CA ASP A 328 0.65 0.77 -17.67
C ASP A 328 2.09 1.07 -18.12
N LEU A 329 2.86 0.04 -18.42
CA LEU A 329 4.30 0.12 -18.73
C LEU A 329 4.62 0.67 -20.11
N ASP A 330 3.76 0.50 -21.12
CA ASP A 330 4.04 1.07 -22.43
C ASP A 330 4.03 2.62 -22.37
N GLU A 331 4.75 3.28 -23.29
CA GLU A 331 4.90 4.75 -23.28
C GLU A 331 3.56 5.51 -23.27
N LYS A 332 2.54 4.95 -23.93
CA LYS A 332 1.19 5.54 -23.97
C LYS A 332 0.45 5.27 -22.68
N GLY A 333 0.56 4.07 -22.13
CA GLY A 333 -0.01 3.65 -20.86
C GLY A 333 0.51 4.52 -19.72
N ALA A 334 1.81 4.67 -19.60
CA ALA A 334 2.44 5.53 -18.59
C ALA A 334 1.96 6.99 -18.62
N LYS A 335 1.70 7.55 -19.81
CA LYS A 335 1.15 8.90 -19.97
C LYS A 335 -0.36 8.99 -19.69
N ALA A 336 -1.09 7.90 -19.89
CA ALA A 336 -2.54 7.83 -19.79
C ALA A 336 -3.02 7.40 -18.41
N SER A 337 -2.28 6.54 -17.69
CA SER A 337 -2.68 5.94 -16.41
C SER A 337 -3.15 6.99 -15.40
N LYS A 338 -2.39 8.06 -15.20
CA LYS A 338 -2.80 9.15 -14.31
C LYS A 338 -4.14 9.78 -14.67
N LYS A 339 -4.41 9.98 -15.99
CA LYS A 339 -5.67 10.59 -16.45
C LYS A 339 -6.82 9.62 -16.27
N VAL A 340 -6.60 8.33 -16.54
CA VAL A 340 -7.60 7.28 -16.40
C VAL A 340 -7.94 7.09 -14.93
N LEU A 341 -6.96 6.91 -14.07
CA LEU A 341 -7.17 6.67 -12.65
C LEU A 341 -7.89 7.85 -11.99
N LYS A 342 -7.53 9.09 -12.32
CA LYS A 342 -8.18 10.31 -11.80
C LYS A 342 -9.56 10.62 -12.38
N SER A 343 -10.03 9.86 -13.38
CA SER A 343 -11.34 10.07 -14.00
C SER A 343 -12.30 8.92 -13.72
N ASN A 344 -13.36 9.17 -12.96
CA ASN A 344 -14.40 8.17 -12.68
C ASN A 344 -14.95 7.53 -13.99
N THR A 345 -15.25 8.35 -15.00
CA THR A 345 -15.77 7.86 -16.29
C THR A 345 -14.73 7.00 -17.02
N ALA A 346 -13.45 7.38 -16.99
CA ALA A 346 -12.41 6.63 -17.68
C ALA A 346 -12.08 5.32 -16.96
N ARG A 347 -12.08 5.29 -15.62
CA ARG A 347 -11.96 4.04 -14.86
C ARG A 347 -13.09 3.07 -15.17
N ARG A 348 -14.35 3.54 -15.15
CA ARG A 348 -15.50 2.71 -15.53
C ARG A 348 -15.36 2.14 -16.94
N ASN A 349 -15.01 2.99 -17.91
CA ASN A 349 -14.79 2.53 -19.29
C ASN A 349 -13.69 1.46 -19.39
N MET A 350 -12.62 1.59 -18.60
CA MET A 350 -11.54 0.60 -18.54
C MET A 350 -12.03 -0.72 -17.92
N VAL A 351 -12.74 -0.65 -16.81
CA VAL A 351 -13.34 -1.83 -16.14
C VAL A 351 -14.34 -2.53 -17.05
N ASP A 352 -15.27 -1.78 -17.65
CA ASP A 352 -16.26 -2.32 -18.60
C ASP A 352 -15.59 -3.01 -19.80
N SER A 353 -14.51 -2.42 -20.31
CA SER A 353 -13.74 -3.02 -21.41
C SER A 353 -13.09 -4.34 -20.99
N LEU A 354 -12.48 -4.41 -19.80
CA LEU A 354 -11.92 -5.66 -19.26
C LEU A 354 -12.99 -6.74 -19.12
N MET A 355 -14.15 -6.37 -18.57
CA MET A 355 -15.27 -7.31 -18.40
C MET A 355 -15.83 -7.78 -19.75
N TYR A 356 -15.93 -6.89 -20.74
CA TYR A 356 -16.31 -7.26 -22.10
C TYR A 356 -15.36 -8.29 -22.68
N PHE A 357 -14.03 -8.07 -22.59
CA PHE A 357 -13.05 -9.04 -23.09
C PHE A 357 -13.07 -10.35 -22.30
N ALA A 358 -13.26 -10.30 -20.98
CA ALA A 358 -13.37 -11.49 -20.14
C ALA A 358 -14.55 -12.39 -20.58
N GLU A 359 -15.70 -11.81 -20.87
CA GLU A 359 -16.87 -12.52 -21.38
C GLU A 359 -16.65 -13.06 -22.78
N GLN A 360 -16.07 -12.25 -23.71
CA GLN A 360 -15.85 -12.65 -25.10
C GLN A 360 -14.84 -13.79 -25.26
N HIS A 361 -13.83 -13.83 -24.40
CA HIS A 361 -12.73 -14.80 -24.50
C HIS A 361 -12.76 -15.86 -23.41
N HIS A 362 -13.70 -15.76 -22.44
CA HIS A 362 -13.86 -16.70 -21.32
C HIS A 362 -12.61 -16.81 -20.44
N PHE A 363 -12.11 -15.68 -19.95
CA PHE A 363 -11.02 -15.63 -18.99
C PHE A 363 -11.42 -16.25 -17.65
N ASP A 364 -10.43 -16.67 -16.87
CA ASP A 364 -10.65 -17.22 -15.53
C ASP A 364 -10.32 -16.16 -14.44
N GLY A 365 -9.56 -15.13 -14.81
CA GLY A 365 -9.20 -14.01 -13.93
C GLY A 365 -8.69 -12.80 -14.69
N ILE A 366 -8.27 -11.79 -13.97
CA ILE A 366 -7.56 -10.58 -14.43
C ILE A 366 -6.35 -10.39 -13.51
N ASN A 367 -5.19 -10.11 -14.12
CA ASN A 367 -3.97 -9.75 -13.43
C ASN A 367 -3.66 -8.27 -13.68
N VAL A 368 -3.51 -7.47 -12.62
CA VAL A 368 -3.24 -6.03 -12.70
C VAL A 368 -1.79 -5.77 -12.35
N ASP A 369 -1.05 -5.21 -13.30
CA ASP A 369 0.38 -4.90 -13.21
C ASP A 369 0.60 -3.41 -13.51
N PHE A 370 0.26 -2.55 -12.51
CA PHE A 370 0.41 -1.10 -12.63
C PHE A 370 1.65 -0.63 -11.86
N GLU A 371 2.72 -0.37 -12.59
CA GLU A 371 4.02 0.00 -12.06
C GLU A 371 4.31 1.52 -12.12
N ARG A 372 3.43 2.31 -12.76
CA ARG A 372 3.59 3.77 -12.91
C ARG A 372 2.69 4.56 -11.97
N VAL A 373 2.13 3.91 -10.96
CA VAL A 373 1.39 4.58 -9.89
C VAL A 373 2.36 5.44 -9.08
N THR A 374 1.94 6.65 -8.74
CA THR A 374 2.68 7.58 -7.87
C THR A 374 1.85 7.92 -6.63
N GLU A 375 2.47 8.44 -5.59
CA GLU A 375 1.79 8.75 -4.33
C GLU A 375 0.53 9.61 -4.53
N ASP A 376 0.56 10.57 -5.47
CA ASP A 376 -0.59 11.44 -5.79
C ASP A 376 -1.71 10.75 -6.59
N MET A 377 -1.52 9.49 -6.99
CA MET A 377 -2.53 8.63 -7.64
C MET A 377 -2.96 7.45 -6.78
N ALA A 378 -2.36 7.25 -5.61
CA ALA A 378 -2.56 6.07 -4.78
C ALA A 378 -4.04 5.79 -4.47
N GLN A 379 -4.79 6.82 -4.05
CA GLN A 379 -6.22 6.68 -3.75
C GLN A 379 -7.07 6.44 -5.00
N ASP A 380 -6.67 7.00 -6.14
CA ASP A 380 -7.33 6.76 -7.43
C ASP A 380 -7.11 5.31 -7.90
N TYR A 381 -5.90 4.78 -7.70
CA TYR A 381 -5.57 3.38 -8.00
C TYR A 381 -6.35 2.41 -7.11
N LEU A 382 -6.39 2.65 -5.80
CA LEU A 382 -7.20 1.84 -4.90
C LEU A 382 -8.70 1.88 -5.25
N GLN A 383 -9.20 3.04 -5.69
CA GLN A 383 -10.58 3.14 -6.14
C GLN A 383 -10.82 2.34 -7.44
N PHE A 384 -9.87 2.34 -8.37
CA PHE A 384 -9.92 1.46 -9.55
C PHE A 384 -9.99 -0.02 -9.14
N LEU A 385 -9.15 -0.45 -8.21
CA LEU A 385 -9.16 -1.83 -7.73
C LEU A 385 -10.48 -2.17 -7.03
N ARG A 386 -11.09 -1.25 -6.26
CA ARG A 386 -12.43 -1.44 -5.67
C ARG A 386 -13.48 -1.68 -6.76
N GLU A 387 -13.51 -0.82 -7.78
CA GLU A 387 -14.44 -0.91 -8.90
C GLU A 387 -14.25 -2.25 -9.66
N LEU A 388 -13.01 -2.61 -9.99
CA LEU A 388 -12.69 -3.85 -10.69
C LEU A 388 -13.01 -5.10 -9.85
N SER A 389 -12.71 -5.07 -8.55
CA SER A 389 -12.95 -6.21 -7.66
C SER A 389 -14.44 -6.56 -7.51
N ILE A 390 -15.33 -5.57 -7.53
CA ILE A 390 -16.78 -5.80 -7.55
C ILE A 390 -17.19 -6.54 -8.83
N GLU A 391 -16.68 -6.09 -9.97
CA GLU A 391 -17.02 -6.66 -11.28
C GLU A 391 -16.43 -8.07 -11.46
N CYS A 392 -15.21 -8.32 -10.96
CA CYS A 392 -14.61 -9.66 -10.94
C CYS A 392 -15.44 -10.62 -10.07
N ARG A 393 -15.80 -10.22 -8.84
CA ARG A 393 -16.65 -11.06 -7.96
C ARG A 393 -18.01 -11.36 -8.58
N ASN A 394 -18.68 -10.37 -9.18
CA ASN A 394 -19.98 -10.55 -9.83
C ASN A 394 -19.94 -11.59 -10.96
N ARG A 395 -18.79 -11.74 -11.63
CA ARG A 395 -18.57 -12.68 -12.74
C ARG A 395 -17.82 -13.95 -12.36
N GLY A 396 -17.43 -14.07 -11.11
CA GLY A 396 -16.63 -15.20 -10.63
C GLY A 396 -15.24 -15.27 -11.31
N LEU A 397 -14.64 -14.12 -11.60
CA LEU A 397 -13.26 -13.99 -12.07
C LEU A 397 -12.32 -13.85 -10.88
N VAL A 398 -11.13 -14.42 -10.98
CA VAL A 398 -10.03 -14.15 -10.05
C VAL A 398 -9.48 -12.76 -10.32
N LEU A 399 -9.20 -11.98 -9.28
CA LEU A 399 -8.45 -10.74 -9.36
C LEU A 399 -7.10 -10.93 -8.66
N SER A 400 -5.99 -10.79 -9.41
CA SER A 400 -4.65 -10.70 -8.85
C SER A 400 -4.03 -9.35 -9.15
N VAL A 401 -3.18 -8.87 -8.24
CA VAL A 401 -2.42 -7.62 -8.40
C VAL A 401 -0.94 -7.91 -8.22
N ASP A 402 -0.12 -7.31 -9.08
CA ASP A 402 1.34 -7.41 -9.01
C ASP A 402 1.86 -6.16 -8.30
N ASP A 403 2.72 -6.36 -7.33
CA ASP A 403 3.25 -5.30 -6.49
C ASP A 403 4.76 -5.34 -6.39
N TYR A 404 5.35 -4.16 -6.31
CA TYR A 404 6.74 -4.02 -5.88
C TYR A 404 6.95 -4.54 -4.46
N VAL A 405 8.18 -4.90 -4.16
CA VAL A 405 8.63 -5.21 -2.79
C VAL A 405 8.28 -4.05 -1.85
N PRO A 406 7.75 -4.33 -0.64
CA PRO A 406 7.46 -3.31 0.34
C PRO A 406 8.69 -2.50 0.74
N THR A 407 8.61 -1.20 0.55
CA THR A 407 9.60 -0.21 0.99
C THR A 407 8.90 1.07 1.40
N ALA A 408 9.59 1.99 2.07
CA ALA A 408 9.04 3.31 2.33
C ALA A 408 8.62 4.05 1.04
N GLY A 409 9.34 3.81 -0.08
CA GLY A 409 9.05 4.40 -1.38
C GLY A 409 7.86 3.79 -2.13
N THR A 410 7.39 2.62 -1.70
CA THR A 410 6.25 1.91 -2.32
C THR A 410 5.06 1.72 -1.36
N ALA A 411 5.13 2.30 -0.14
CA ALA A 411 4.09 2.16 0.88
C ALA A 411 2.73 2.72 0.43
N TYR A 412 2.71 3.69 -0.49
CA TYR A 412 1.49 4.29 -1.02
C TYR A 412 0.65 3.33 -1.88
N TYR A 413 1.18 2.16 -2.28
CA TYR A 413 0.37 1.10 -2.92
C TYR A 413 -0.66 0.52 -1.96
N ASP A 414 -0.44 0.63 -0.63
CA ASP A 414 -1.36 0.15 0.43
C ASP A 414 -1.77 -1.32 0.22
N ARG A 415 -0.81 -2.23 0.30
CA ARG A 415 -1.00 -3.68 0.10
C ARG A 415 -2.03 -4.27 1.05
N LYS A 416 -2.24 -3.62 2.20
CA LYS A 416 -3.31 -4.01 3.12
C LYS A 416 -4.69 -3.85 2.48
N GLN A 417 -4.94 -2.71 1.80
CA GLN A 417 -6.18 -2.51 1.05
C GLN A 417 -6.24 -3.41 -0.17
N GLN A 418 -5.15 -3.57 -0.89
CA GLN A 418 -5.09 -4.50 -2.02
C GLN A 418 -5.42 -5.93 -1.59
N GLY A 419 -4.88 -6.41 -0.46
CA GLY A 419 -5.19 -7.71 0.12
C GLY A 419 -6.65 -7.90 0.53
N LEU A 420 -7.40 -6.81 0.78
CA LEU A 420 -8.85 -6.88 1.00
C LEU A 420 -9.63 -6.95 -0.32
N LEU A 421 -9.12 -6.36 -1.39
CA LEU A 421 -9.81 -6.18 -2.66
C LEU A 421 -9.56 -7.33 -3.63
N ALA A 422 -8.30 -7.74 -3.77
CA ALA A 422 -7.84 -8.78 -4.68
C ALA A 422 -7.92 -10.17 -4.02
N ASP A 423 -8.03 -11.19 -4.85
CA ASP A 423 -7.95 -12.59 -4.42
C ASP A 423 -6.50 -12.98 -4.12
N TYR A 424 -5.55 -12.43 -4.87
CA TYR A 424 -4.13 -12.63 -4.68
C TYR A 424 -3.33 -11.34 -4.84
N VAL A 425 -2.30 -11.17 -4.02
CA VAL A 425 -1.26 -10.17 -4.17
C VAL A 425 0.04 -10.88 -4.53
N ILE A 426 0.62 -10.54 -5.67
CA ILE A 426 1.86 -11.11 -6.16
C ILE A 426 2.98 -10.11 -5.89
N VAL A 427 3.93 -10.46 -5.05
CA VAL A 427 5.10 -9.63 -4.81
C VAL A 427 6.20 -9.97 -5.82
N MET A 428 6.64 -9.00 -6.59
CA MET A 428 7.72 -9.13 -7.57
C MET A 428 9.08 -9.10 -6.84
N SER A 429 9.49 -10.24 -6.28
CA SER A 429 10.73 -10.38 -5.50
C SER A 429 11.95 -10.56 -6.39
N TYR A 430 12.10 -9.69 -7.40
CA TYR A 430 13.22 -9.66 -8.33
C TYR A 430 13.61 -8.21 -8.66
N ASP A 431 14.56 -7.99 -9.57
CA ASP A 431 15.18 -6.70 -9.86
C ASP A 431 15.88 -6.06 -8.64
N GLU A 432 16.44 -6.90 -7.74
CA GLU A 432 17.26 -6.46 -6.59
C GLU A 432 18.45 -5.63 -7.07
N HIS A 433 19.13 -6.11 -8.13
CA HIS A 433 20.13 -5.40 -8.91
C HIS A 433 19.70 -5.42 -10.37
N ALA A 434 19.16 -4.30 -10.85
CA ALA A 434 18.56 -4.21 -12.19
C ALA A 434 19.44 -3.42 -13.18
N THR A 435 20.20 -2.44 -12.69
CA THR A 435 21.00 -1.55 -13.54
C THR A 435 22.45 -1.51 -13.08
N SER A 436 23.37 -1.09 -13.96
CA SER A 436 24.78 -0.91 -13.59
C SER A 436 25.00 0.14 -12.48
N GLU A 437 24.03 1.02 -12.21
CA GLU A 437 24.08 1.97 -11.11
C GLU A 437 23.91 1.30 -9.74
N ASP A 438 23.22 0.15 -9.69
CA ASP A 438 23.02 -0.65 -8.48
C ASP A 438 24.29 -1.46 -8.12
N GLY A 439 25.25 -1.55 -9.04
CA GLY A 439 26.42 -2.43 -8.94
C GLY A 439 26.09 -3.88 -9.33
N ALA A 440 27.13 -4.68 -9.58
CA ALA A 440 26.95 -6.09 -9.91
C ALA A 440 26.39 -6.88 -8.72
N GLY A 441 25.32 -7.63 -8.95
CA GLY A 441 24.65 -8.42 -7.90
C GLY A 441 23.64 -9.41 -8.47
N SER A 442 22.97 -10.13 -7.58
CA SER A 442 21.89 -11.04 -7.91
C SER A 442 20.64 -10.26 -8.31
N VAL A 443 19.90 -10.76 -9.30
CA VAL A 443 18.56 -10.25 -9.65
C VAL A 443 17.55 -10.50 -8.51
N SER A 444 17.75 -11.59 -7.74
CA SER A 444 16.82 -12.00 -6.68
C SER A 444 17.54 -12.93 -5.70
N SER A 445 18.30 -12.36 -4.77
CA SER A 445 18.94 -13.16 -3.73
C SER A 445 17.90 -13.80 -2.80
N LEU A 446 18.28 -14.92 -2.16
CA LEU A 446 17.37 -15.63 -1.25
C LEU A 446 16.99 -14.76 -0.04
N ASN A 447 17.92 -13.95 0.46
CA ASN A 447 17.66 -13.03 1.58
C ASN A 447 16.70 -11.92 1.19
N TYR A 448 16.88 -11.33 0.01
CA TYR A 448 15.97 -10.33 -0.55
C TYR A 448 14.56 -10.89 -0.74
N THR A 449 14.45 -12.07 -1.36
CA THR A 449 13.17 -12.77 -1.53
C THR A 449 12.50 -13.05 -0.19
N GLU A 450 13.24 -13.57 0.80
CA GLU A 450 12.68 -13.86 2.11
C GLU A 450 12.19 -12.62 2.83
N GLN A 451 12.93 -11.50 2.75
CA GLN A 451 12.50 -10.25 3.36
C GLN A 451 11.25 -9.68 2.65
N SER A 452 11.23 -9.72 1.31
CA SER A 452 10.07 -9.31 0.51
C SER A 452 8.80 -10.05 0.90
N ILE A 453 8.90 -11.37 1.09
CA ILE A 453 7.78 -12.22 1.54
C ILE A 453 7.31 -11.79 2.94
N LYS A 454 8.22 -11.64 3.90
CA LYS A 454 7.89 -11.27 5.28
C LYS A 454 7.14 -9.94 5.34
N ASP A 455 7.65 -8.95 4.64
CA ASP A 455 7.08 -7.61 4.65
C ASP A 455 5.71 -7.58 3.94
N THR A 456 5.56 -8.31 2.83
CA THR A 456 4.27 -8.42 2.12
C THR A 456 3.21 -9.15 2.96
N VAL A 457 3.58 -10.27 3.59
CA VAL A 457 2.66 -11.02 4.46
C VAL A 457 2.21 -10.16 5.65
N ALA A 458 3.10 -9.34 6.22
CA ALA A 458 2.76 -8.45 7.32
C ALA A 458 1.73 -7.37 6.91
N GLU A 459 1.76 -6.91 5.66
CA GLU A 459 0.80 -5.93 5.13
C GLU A 459 -0.52 -6.59 4.69
N VAL A 460 -0.46 -7.71 3.95
CA VAL A 460 -1.65 -8.40 3.39
C VAL A 460 -2.46 -9.17 4.43
N VAL A 461 -1.83 -9.58 5.53
CA VAL A 461 -2.44 -10.26 6.71
C VAL A 461 -2.86 -11.73 6.47
N ASP A 462 -3.04 -12.17 5.22
CA ASP A 462 -3.40 -13.55 4.86
C ASP A 462 -2.34 -14.11 3.90
N GLU A 463 -1.39 -14.85 4.45
CA GLU A 463 -0.27 -15.45 3.71
C GLU A 463 -0.72 -16.38 2.59
N SER A 464 -1.87 -17.03 2.73
CA SER A 464 -2.41 -17.93 1.71
C SER A 464 -2.89 -17.20 0.43
N ARG A 465 -2.89 -15.88 0.44
CA ARG A 465 -3.23 -15.02 -0.70
C ARG A 465 -2.05 -14.21 -1.22
N VAL A 466 -0.86 -14.43 -0.65
CA VAL A 466 0.39 -13.86 -1.17
C VAL A 466 1.05 -14.87 -2.10
N ILE A 467 1.45 -14.42 -3.28
CA ILE A 467 2.19 -15.19 -4.27
C ILE A 467 3.58 -14.58 -4.41
N ASN A 468 4.62 -15.40 -4.35
CA ASN A 468 5.98 -14.94 -4.59
C ASN A 468 6.33 -14.97 -6.07
N GLY A 469 6.56 -13.81 -6.66
CA GLY A 469 7.12 -13.65 -8.01
C GLY A 469 8.63 -13.89 -8.01
N MET A 470 9.13 -14.69 -8.94
CA MET A 470 10.55 -14.98 -9.11
C MET A 470 10.97 -14.89 -10.57
N PRO A 471 12.25 -14.55 -10.88
CA PRO A 471 12.70 -14.42 -12.26
C PRO A 471 13.05 -15.76 -12.89
N PHE A 472 12.82 -15.88 -14.21
CA PHE A 472 13.39 -16.90 -15.08
C PHE A 472 14.52 -16.35 -15.96
N TYR A 473 14.92 -15.13 -15.70
CA TYR A 473 16.07 -14.46 -16.31
C TYR A 473 17.12 -14.16 -15.25
N THR A 474 18.32 -13.88 -15.68
CA THR A 474 19.38 -13.34 -14.83
C THR A 474 20.12 -12.24 -15.56
N THR A 475 21.00 -11.53 -14.87
CA THR A 475 21.82 -10.45 -15.43
C THR A 475 23.27 -10.88 -15.55
N ALA A 476 23.82 -10.78 -16.76
CA ALA A 476 25.25 -10.84 -16.98
C ALA A 476 25.87 -9.45 -16.72
N TRP A 477 26.70 -9.37 -15.72
CA TRP A 477 27.45 -8.17 -15.37
C TRP A 477 28.78 -8.19 -16.08
N ILE A 478 29.12 -7.13 -16.81
CA ILE A 478 30.30 -7.06 -17.65
C ILE A 478 31.17 -5.89 -17.22
N GLU A 479 32.30 -6.18 -16.61
CA GLU A 479 33.34 -5.22 -16.27
C GLU A 479 34.28 -5.02 -17.47
N THR A 480 34.33 -3.83 -18.00
CA THR A 480 35.18 -3.48 -19.15
C THR A 480 36.26 -2.51 -18.70
N PRO A 481 37.56 -2.88 -18.69
CA PRO A 481 38.64 -1.98 -18.31
C PRO A 481 38.61 -0.66 -19.09
N VAL A 482 39.00 0.44 -18.46
CA VAL A 482 38.92 1.79 -19.02
C VAL A 482 39.67 1.92 -20.36
N ASP A 483 40.80 1.18 -20.52
CA ASP A 483 41.63 1.24 -21.72
C ASP A 483 41.01 0.58 -22.97
N VAL A 484 39.92 -0.19 -22.78
CA VAL A 484 39.19 -0.89 -23.88
C VAL A 484 37.72 -0.57 -23.93
N SER A 485 37.20 0.20 -22.96
CA SER A 485 35.80 0.62 -22.93
C SER A 485 35.53 1.73 -23.96
N ASP A 486 34.31 1.74 -24.49
CA ASP A 486 33.75 2.86 -25.26
C ASP A 486 33.11 3.94 -24.37
N GLY A 487 33.22 3.79 -23.04
CA GLY A 487 32.61 4.68 -22.05
C GLY A 487 31.16 4.35 -21.72
N SER A 488 30.61 3.26 -22.24
CA SER A 488 29.24 2.81 -21.92
C SER A 488 29.19 2.17 -20.55
N GLY A 489 28.11 2.40 -19.79
CA GLY A 489 27.88 1.85 -18.46
C GLY A 489 28.26 2.79 -17.32
N THR A 490 28.29 2.26 -16.12
CA THR A 490 28.63 2.97 -14.89
C THR A 490 30.12 2.86 -14.61
N TYR A 491 30.81 4.00 -14.45
CA TYR A 491 32.23 4.02 -14.09
C TYR A 491 32.43 3.59 -12.64
N VAL A 492 33.29 2.60 -12.42
CA VAL A 492 33.63 2.04 -11.12
C VAL A 492 35.11 2.18 -10.86
N THR A 493 35.47 2.72 -9.69
CA THR A 493 36.84 2.83 -9.23
C THR A 493 37.19 1.58 -8.44
N ASP A 494 38.20 0.84 -8.91
CA ASP A 494 38.74 -0.34 -8.21
C ASP A 494 40.28 -0.20 -8.05
N SER A 495 40.67 0.07 -6.82
CA SER A 495 42.10 0.26 -6.46
C SER A 495 42.92 -1.03 -6.50
N VAL A 496 42.29 -2.19 -6.62
CA VAL A 496 42.94 -3.52 -6.61
C VAL A 496 43.14 -4.04 -8.02
N ASN A 497 42.05 -4.02 -8.84
CA ASN A 497 42.06 -4.63 -10.17
C ASN A 497 42.12 -3.59 -11.30
N GLY A 498 42.06 -2.30 -10.96
CA GLY A 498 41.98 -1.17 -11.90
C GLY A 498 40.56 -0.76 -12.24
N ASP A 499 40.39 0.51 -12.58
CA ASP A 499 39.08 1.10 -12.86
C ASP A 499 38.44 0.47 -14.11
N TYR A 500 37.14 0.34 -14.10
CA TYR A 500 36.36 -0.25 -15.19
C TYR A 500 35.00 0.45 -15.40
N TYR A 501 34.36 0.14 -16.51
CA TYR A 501 32.94 0.44 -16.76
C TYR A 501 32.13 -0.83 -16.58
N LEU A 502 31.10 -0.77 -15.71
CA LEU A 502 30.13 -1.84 -15.50
C LEU A 502 28.94 -1.67 -16.43
N THR A 503 28.61 -2.72 -17.17
CA THR A 503 27.37 -2.83 -17.96
C THR A 503 26.61 -4.07 -17.52
N SER A 504 25.28 -4.05 -17.72
CA SER A 504 24.37 -5.16 -17.43
C SER A 504 23.65 -5.61 -18.68
N GLN A 505 23.36 -6.91 -18.76
CA GLN A 505 22.57 -7.50 -19.82
C GLN A 505 21.69 -8.61 -19.25
N ASP A 506 20.39 -8.47 -19.36
CA ASP A 506 19.45 -9.53 -18.99
C ASP A 506 19.51 -10.65 -20.02
N ILE A 507 19.60 -11.88 -19.52
CA ILE A 507 19.74 -13.10 -20.31
C ILE A 507 18.88 -14.22 -19.73
N SER A 508 18.44 -15.14 -20.59
CA SER A 508 17.70 -16.33 -20.17
C SER A 508 18.60 -17.30 -19.40
N MET A 509 17.99 -18.22 -18.66
CA MET A 509 18.73 -19.30 -17.97
C MET A 509 19.58 -20.11 -18.93
N ASP A 510 19.06 -20.50 -20.10
CA ASP A 510 19.82 -21.25 -21.09
C ASP A 510 20.97 -20.44 -21.68
N THR A 511 20.76 -19.14 -21.96
CA THR A 511 21.84 -18.26 -22.43
C THR A 511 22.95 -18.14 -21.39
N ALA A 512 22.61 -17.98 -20.11
CA ALA A 512 23.61 -17.96 -19.03
C ALA A 512 24.42 -19.26 -18.99
N LYS A 513 23.75 -20.40 -19.10
CA LYS A 513 24.38 -21.75 -19.15
C LYS A 513 25.32 -21.89 -20.34
N GLU A 514 24.91 -21.48 -21.52
CA GLU A 514 25.75 -21.50 -22.73
C GLU A 514 27.00 -20.63 -22.60
N LEU A 515 26.87 -19.43 -22.04
CA LEU A 515 27.98 -18.48 -21.85
C LEU A 515 29.06 -19.04 -20.96
N TYR A 516 28.73 -19.51 -19.77
CA TYR A 516 29.75 -20.00 -18.84
C TYR A 516 30.36 -21.34 -19.30
N GLN A 517 29.57 -22.22 -19.94
CA GLN A 517 30.11 -23.48 -20.51
C GLN A 517 31.09 -23.20 -21.63
N LYS A 518 30.79 -22.26 -22.53
CA LYS A 518 31.70 -21.84 -23.62
C LYS A 518 33.00 -21.25 -23.07
N ALA A 519 32.91 -20.52 -21.95
CA ALA A 519 34.07 -19.97 -21.26
C ALA A 519 34.89 -21.03 -20.48
N GLY A 520 34.35 -22.25 -20.31
CA GLY A 520 34.97 -23.30 -19.49
C GLY A 520 34.88 -22.99 -17.98
N ALA A 521 33.97 -22.10 -17.57
CA ALA A 521 33.82 -21.73 -16.18
C ALA A 521 32.89 -22.71 -15.46
N THR A 522 33.10 -22.85 -14.16
CA THR A 522 32.30 -23.74 -13.29
C THR A 522 31.56 -22.92 -12.26
N PRO A 523 30.24 -23.09 -12.13
CA PRO A 523 29.45 -22.43 -11.09
C PRO A 523 29.93 -22.82 -9.70
N VAL A 524 29.91 -21.86 -8.77
CA VAL A 524 30.21 -22.02 -7.35
C VAL A 524 29.02 -21.50 -6.56
N PHE A 525 28.60 -22.25 -5.55
CA PHE A 525 27.50 -21.81 -4.73
C PHE A 525 27.90 -20.62 -3.85
N ASP A 526 27.14 -19.54 -3.94
CA ASP A 526 27.29 -18.34 -3.11
C ASP A 526 26.29 -18.41 -1.94
N GLU A 527 26.79 -18.65 -0.74
CA GLU A 527 25.96 -18.75 0.47
C GLU A 527 25.27 -17.43 0.83
N ASN A 528 25.80 -16.28 0.41
CA ASN A 528 25.21 -14.98 0.71
C ASN A 528 23.95 -14.73 -0.09
N THR A 529 23.91 -15.16 -1.35
CA THR A 529 22.76 -15.00 -2.23
C THR A 529 21.88 -16.25 -2.29
N GLY A 530 22.38 -17.40 -1.82
CA GLY A 530 21.70 -18.69 -1.92
C GLY A 530 21.57 -19.22 -3.35
N GLN A 531 22.48 -18.81 -4.24
CA GLN A 531 22.50 -19.12 -5.66
C GLN A 531 23.85 -19.65 -6.12
N ASN A 532 23.88 -20.32 -7.27
CA ASN A 532 25.14 -20.57 -7.96
C ASN A 532 25.60 -19.26 -8.64
N GLN A 533 26.88 -18.93 -8.49
CA GLN A 533 27.51 -17.79 -9.16
C GLN A 533 28.61 -18.30 -10.09
N VAL A 534 28.78 -17.67 -11.22
CA VAL A 534 29.89 -17.91 -12.12
C VAL A 534 30.57 -16.60 -12.50
N SER A 535 31.89 -16.65 -12.58
CA SER A 535 32.66 -15.54 -13.10
C SER A 535 33.77 -16.04 -14.04
N TYR A 536 34.06 -15.29 -15.08
CA TYR A 536 35.05 -15.68 -16.07
C TYR A 536 35.58 -14.48 -16.87
N GLN A 537 36.77 -14.69 -17.49
CA GLN A 537 37.36 -13.72 -18.38
C GLN A 537 36.88 -13.94 -19.81
N ASP A 538 36.38 -12.90 -20.47
CA ASP A 538 36.04 -12.87 -21.90
C ASP A 538 36.88 -11.82 -22.61
N GLY A 539 38.01 -12.26 -23.18
CA GLY A 539 39.04 -11.38 -23.71
C GLY A 539 39.67 -10.51 -22.60
N LYS A 540 39.47 -9.18 -22.69
CA LYS A 540 39.88 -8.24 -21.64
C LYS A 540 38.77 -7.91 -20.63
N LYS A 541 37.53 -8.36 -20.90
CA LYS A 541 36.35 -8.11 -20.04
C LYS A 541 36.26 -9.21 -18.98
N PHE A 542 35.68 -8.87 -17.83
CA PHE A 542 35.36 -9.83 -16.78
C PHE A 542 33.82 -9.91 -16.66
N VAL A 543 33.29 -11.13 -16.63
CA VAL A 543 31.84 -11.39 -16.60
C VAL A 543 31.49 -12.08 -15.30
N ILE A 544 30.44 -11.61 -14.65
CA ILE A 544 29.89 -12.17 -13.40
C ILE A 544 28.39 -12.43 -13.62
N ILE A 545 27.91 -13.61 -13.22
CA ILE A 545 26.51 -13.98 -13.33
C ILE A 545 26.11 -14.75 -12.07
N TRP A 546 25.09 -14.29 -11.36
CA TRP A 546 24.36 -15.09 -10.36
C TRP A 546 23.27 -15.87 -11.11
N LEU A 547 23.39 -17.19 -11.13
CA LEU A 547 22.57 -18.03 -11.98
C LEU A 547 21.14 -18.19 -11.42
N GLU A 548 20.19 -18.03 -12.30
CA GLU A 548 18.89 -18.61 -12.09
C GLU A 548 18.88 -20.02 -12.66
N ASP A 549 18.64 -21.00 -11.80
CA ASP A 549 18.71 -22.42 -12.10
C ASP A 549 17.79 -23.23 -11.16
N GLU A 550 17.89 -24.56 -11.24
CA GLU A 550 17.15 -25.47 -10.36
C GLU A 550 17.39 -25.20 -8.87
N THR A 551 18.61 -24.76 -8.49
CA THR A 551 19.00 -24.47 -7.11
C THR A 551 18.26 -23.25 -6.57
N SER A 552 18.29 -22.15 -7.32
CA SER A 552 17.66 -20.89 -6.94
C SER A 552 16.13 -21.02 -6.90
N VAL A 553 15.52 -21.65 -7.92
CA VAL A 553 14.08 -21.91 -7.97
C VAL A 553 13.63 -22.77 -6.78
N LYS A 554 14.36 -23.85 -6.48
CA LYS A 554 14.06 -24.72 -5.35
C LYS A 554 14.09 -23.95 -4.03
N SER A 555 15.15 -23.17 -3.81
CA SER A 555 15.33 -22.40 -2.57
C SER A 555 14.16 -21.43 -2.34
N ARG A 556 13.67 -20.77 -3.37
CA ARG A 556 12.50 -19.85 -3.28
C ARG A 556 11.18 -20.61 -3.10
N LEU A 557 11.01 -21.78 -3.70
CA LEU A 557 9.84 -22.62 -3.46
C LEU A 557 9.81 -23.19 -2.02
N GLU A 558 10.97 -23.42 -1.41
CA GLU A 558 11.04 -23.72 0.03
C GLU A 558 10.59 -22.55 0.91
N LEU A 559 10.91 -21.29 0.53
CA LEU A 559 10.37 -20.12 1.22
C LEU A 559 8.84 -20.05 1.07
N MET A 560 8.29 -20.34 -0.12
CA MET A 560 6.84 -20.41 -0.32
C MET A 560 6.19 -21.35 0.68
N LYS A 561 6.73 -22.56 0.86
CA LYS A 561 6.25 -23.52 1.88
C LYS A 561 6.44 -23.02 3.30
N LYS A 562 7.62 -22.49 3.60
CA LYS A 562 7.98 -21.99 4.95
C LYS A 562 7.01 -20.94 5.44
N TYR A 563 6.55 -20.06 4.55
CA TYR A 563 5.63 -18.96 4.87
C TYR A 563 4.17 -19.27 4.51
N SER A 564 3.85 -20.51 4.11
CA SER A 564 2.49 -20.95 3.76
C SER A 564 1.81 -20.09 2.71
N LEU A 565 2.59 -19.64 1.70
CA LEU A 565 2.09 -18.74 0.67
C LEU A 565 1.04 -19.37 -0.24
N GLY A 566 0.19 -18.56 -0.84
CA GLY A 566 -0.82 -18.96 -1.83
C GLY A 566 -0.23 -19.51 -3.12
N GLY A 567 1.07 -19.27 -3.40
CA GLY A 567 1.70 -19.82 -4.59
C GLY A 567 3.01 -19.15 -4.98
N ALA A 568 3.42 -19.42 -6.22
CA ALA A 568 4.57 -18.80 -6.89
C ALA A 568 4.19 -18.32 -8.29
N ALA A 569 4.88 -17.29 -8.77
CA ALA A 569 4.75 -16.76 -10.12
C ALA A 569 6.14 -16.60 -10.76
N TYR A 570 6.22 -16.71 -12.09
CA TYR A 570 7.50 -16.79 -12.81
C TYR A 570 7.55 -15.81 -13.99
N TRP A 571 8.50 -14.88 -13.96
CA TRP A 571 8.76 -13.93 -15.05
C TRP A 571 9.97 -14.34 -15.86
N CYS A 572 9.83 -14.77 -17.11
CA CYS A 572 8.60 -15.07 -17.83
C CYS A 572 8.82 -16.30 -18.74
N LEU A 573 7.73 -16.87 -19.24
CA LEU A 573 7.70 -18.07 -20.10
C LEU A 573 8.59 -17.94 -21.32
N GLY A 574 9.53 -18.86 -21.46
CA GLY A 574 10.55 -18.91 -22.53
C GLY A 574 11.88 -18.27 -22.16
N GLN A 575 12.06 -17.87 -20.93
CA GLN A 575 13.34 -17.45 -20.33
C GLN A 575 13.96 -18.55 -19.47
N GLU A 576 13.17 -19.54 -19.07
CA GLU A 576 13.58 -20.66 -18.22
C GLU A 576 14.36 -21.74 -18.98
N SER A 577 15.20 -22.48 -18.28
CA SER A 577 15.68 -23.78 -18.73
C SER A 577 14.62 -24.85 -18.45
N SER A 578 14.57 -25.89 -19.31
CA SER A 578 13.55 -26.95 -19.19
C SER A 578 13.63 -27.72 -17.85
N ASP A 579 14.79 -27.73 -17.21
CA ASP A 579 15.07 -28.51 -16.02
C ASP A 579 14.33 -27.97 -14.79
N VAL A 580 14.11 -26.66 -14.71
CA VAL A 580 13.42 -26.02 -13.56
C VAL A 580 11.96 -26.47 -13.43
N TRP A 581 11.31 -26.86 -14.53
CA TRP A 581 9.94 -27.37 -14.47
C TRP A 581 9.80 -28.70 -13.74
N ASN A 582 10.87 -29.50 -13.68
CA ASN A 582 10.87 -30.73 -12.87
C ASN A 582 10.85 -30.36 -11.39
N VAL A 583 11.60 -29.35 -11.00
CA VAL A 583 11.61 -28.83 -9.62
C VAL A 583 10.24 -28.24 -9.28
N ILE A 584 9.67 -27.38 -10.12
CA ILE A 584 8.35 -26.76 -9.91
C ILE A 584 7.27 -27.83 -9.73
N GLN A 585 7.26 -28.87 -10.57
CA GLN A 585 6.28 -29.97 -10.50
C GLN A 585 6.30 -30.72 -9.15
N GLU A 586 7.42 -30.74 -8.43
CA GLU A 586 7.49 -31.37 -7.09
C GLU A 586 6.67 -30.62 -6.05
N TYR A 587 6.46 -29.31 -6.23
CA TYR A 587 5.76 -28.43 -5.30
C TYR A 587 4.29 -28.26 -5.65
N PHE A 588 3.94 -28.34 -6.94
CA PHE A 588 2.58 -28.13 -7.45
C PHE A 588 2.06 -29.42 -8.08
N LYS A 589 1.48 -30.27 -7.25
CA LYS A 589 0.92 -31.59 -7.66
C LYS A 589 -0.59 -31.54 -7.77
#